data_516519a789e9eebcb26680adb8360e5c
#
_entry.id   516519a789e9eebcb26680adb8360e5c
#
_cell.length_a   1.000
_cell.length_b   1.000
_cell.length_c   1.000
_cell.angle_alpha   90.00
_cell.angle_beta   90.00
_cell.angle_gamma   90.00
#
_symmetry.space_group_name_H-M   'P 1'
#
loop_
_entity.id
_entity.type
_entity.pdbx_description
1 polymer ?
#
loop_
_entity_poly.entity_id
_entity_poly.type
_entity_poly.pdbx_seq_one_letter_code
_entity_poly.pdbx_strand_id
1 'polypeptide(L)'
;MIRNGKRRLALTALAGASALALTLTGCAGGGDTPSGDAPAGFDAEGAKGQDITFWVMGGDTPDEAREYLVDQYKQATGGTLKIQQQDWTDALTKLTNQLPDEKNTPDVTEIGNTWSPTFTTAGAFSDLSPIYEDLGGDKLLHSFVEVGEVDGKQYALPYYFGSRYVTYRKDIWQAAGLEVPTTLEEFNADVAKLKTPGQSGFYIGGQDWRNGVSWVFANGGELAKKDGDKWVSTLSDAKTITGLEQFQTLFEDASNAPATEDDSTPWVNINNDKDGAAPSAATIIAPGWAHWSIGDYVGDDDKGKEKREWNDEIFGVFPLPGTTAGEPAPVFAGGSNIAISAKSTKQAGAKELLRIIFSDDYQKLLAKNGLGPANTDFVGDLGDDQFAKALVDSALNSKLTPAAPGWAAVEGQKILEEFFGKIAEGGDVKALAKEYDAKIDAIING
;
A
#
# COMPACT_ATOMS: atom_id res chain seq x y z
N MET A 1 -17.13 -65.28 21.13
CA MET A 1 -15.96 -66.12 21.33
C MET A 1 -14.77 -65.18 21.52
N ILE A 2 -14.32 -64.91 22.75
CA ILE A 2 -13.19 -65.55 23.45
C ILE A 2 -11.87 -65.09 22.78
N ARG A 3 -10.86 -64.43 23.37
CA ARG A 3 -10.40 -64.23 24.76
C ARG A 3 -9.18 -63.30 24.75
N ASN A 4 -9.14 -62.26 25.55
CA ASN A 4 -8.19 -61.97 26.65
C ASN A 4 -6.69 -62.29 26.48
N GLY A 5 -5.88 -61.32 26.82
CA GLY A 5 -4.50 -61.51 27.18
C GLY A 5 -3.81 -60.24 27.70
N LYS A 6 -4.02 -59.92 28.97
CA LYS A 6 -3.21 -58.97 29.79
C LYS A 6 -1.88 -59.62 30.18
N ARG A 7 -0.80 -58.82 30.28
CA ARG A 7 0.25 -58.91 31.32
C ARG A 7 1.16 -57.69 31.20
N ARG A 8 1.36 -57.12 32.13
CA ARG A 8 1.83 -56.36 33.30
C ARG A 8 3.30 -56.65 33.63
N LEU A 9 3.95 -55.58 34.15
CA LEU A 9 5.16 -55.44 35.01
C LEU A 9 6.52 -55.55 34.33
N ALA A 10 7.56 -54.79 34.73
CA ALA A 10 7.87 -54.13 35.99
C ALA A 10 8.93 -53.03 35.85
N LEU A 11 8.96 -52.16 36.86
CA LEU A 11 9.97 -51.18 37.20
C LEU A 11 11.41 -51.71 37.32
N THR A 12 12.41 -50.86 37.04
CA THR A 12 13.54 -50.67 37.95
C THR A 12 14.12 -49.26 37.83
N ALA A 13 14.16 -48.58 38.98
CA ALA A 13 14.86 -47.34 39.21
C ALA A 13 16.33 -47.64 39.57
N LEU A 14 17.26 -46.75 39.18
CA LEU A 14 18.55 -46.62 39.91
C LEU A 14 18.95 -45.13 39.85
N ALA A 15 19.13 -44.61 41.04
CA ALA A 15 19.63 -43.29 41.36
C ALA A 15 21.20 -43.28 41.35
N GLY A 16 21.77 -42.17 41.03
CA GLY A 16 23.22 -41.92 41.21
C GLY A 16 23.48 -40.43 41.26
N ALA A 17 23.74 -39.96 42.48
CA ALA A 17 24.10 -38.58 42.80
C ALA A 17 25.62 -38.37 42.77
N SER A 18 25.99 -37.10 42.76
CA SER A 18 27.29 -36.48 43.11
C SER A 18 27.92 -35.67 41.98
N ALA A 19 28.47 -34.51 42.09
CA ALA A 19 28.77 -33.64 43.24
C ALA A 19 29.02 -32.20 42.74
N LEU A 20 28.81 -31.22 43.62
CA LEU A 20 29.15 -29.79 43.52
C LEU A 20 30.66 -29.55 43.25
N ALA A 21 30.92 -28.50 42.47
CA ALA A 21 32.09 -27.66 42.69
C ALA A 21 31.72 -26.18 42.48
N LEU A 22 31.58 -25.45 43.59
CA LEU A 22 31.57 -23.99 43.64
C LEU A 22 33.02 -23.50 43.55
N THR A 23 33.26 -22.53 42.65
CA THR A 23 34.37 -21.58 42.84
C THR A 23 33.82 -20.16 42.64
N LEU A 24 33.72 -19.47 43.77
CA LEU A 24 33.59 -18.00 43.84
C LEU A 24 34.98 -17.37 43.69
N THR A 25 35.08 -16.38 42.82
CA THR A 25 35.98 -15.21 42.90
C THR A 25 35.46 -14.24 41.82
N GLY A 26 35.12 -13.00 41.98
CA GLY A 26 35.46 -11.93 42.86
C GLY A 26 35.09 -10.65 42.12
N CYS A 27 34.46 -9.69 42.76
CA CYS A 27 33.94 -8.41 42.25
C CYS A 27 34.97 -7.55 41.52
N ALA A 28 34.57 -6.94 40.40
CA ALA A 28 34.95 -5.55 40.04
C ALA A 28 33.82 -4.94 39.23
N GLY A 29 33.29 -3.78 39.68
CA GLY A 29 32.13 -3.12 39.10
C GLY A 29 32.40 -2.49 37.73
N GLY A 30 31.41 -2.55 36.88
CA GLY A 30 31.26 -1.82 35.65
C GLY A 30 29.78 -1.90 35.27
N GLY A 31 29.14 -0.76 35.06
CA GLY A 31 27.72 -0.65 34.86
C GLY A 31 27.23 -1.50 33.70
N ASP A 32 26.35 -2.45 33.99
CA ASP A 32 25.63 -3.23 33.02
C ASP A 32 24.56 -2.34 32.35
N THR A 33 24.84 -1.93 31.13
CA THR A 33 23.77 -1.64 30.16
C THR A 33 23.17 -3.02 29.79
N PRO A 34 21.87 -3.22 29.85
CA PRO A 34 21.28 -4.48 29.40
C PRO A 34 21.52 -4.62 27.89
N SER A 35 22.48 -5.42 27.49
CA SER A 35 22.53 -5.97 26.15
C SER A 35 21.39 -6.99 26.05
N GLY A 36 20.20 -6.57 25.64
CA GLY A 36 19.18 -7.50 25.20
C GLY A 36 19.77 -8.27 24.02
N ASP A 37 19.77 -9.60 24.12
CA ASP A 37 20.12 -10.46 22.98
C ASP A 37 19.27 -10.04 21.79
N ALA A 38 19.89 -9.79 20.63
CA ALA A 38 19.17 -9.48 19.42
C ALA A 38 18.21 -10.64 19.09
N PRO A 39 16.97 -10.35 18.64
CA PRO A 39 16.04 -11.38 18.23
C PRO A 39 16.66 -12.35 17.22
N ALA A 40 16.24 -13.61 17.24
CA ALA A 40 16.77 -14.63 16.31
C ALA A 40 16.57 -14.19 14.86
N GLY A 41 17.64 -14.14 14.07
CA GLY A 41 17.61 -13.71 12.66
C GLY A 41 18.25 -12.34 12.39
N PHE A 42 18.50 -11.53 13.43
CA PHE A 42 19.28 -10.30 13.34
C PHE A 42 20.73 -10.55 13.77
N ASP A 43 21.66 -9.95 13.06
CA ASP A 43 23.10 -10.05 13.32
C ASP A 43 23.66 -8.65 13.59
N ALA A 44 23.52 -8.19 14.83
CA ALA A 44 23.97 -6.86 15.24
C ALA A 44 25.49 -6.70 15.12
N GLU A 45 26.28 -7.77 15.35
CA GLU A 45 27.74 -7.71 15.18
C GLU A 45 28.12 -7.62 13.70
N GLY A 46 27.45 -8.41 12.83
CA GLY A 46 27.65 -8.35 11.40
C GLY A 46 27.22 -7.01 10.78
N ALA A 47 26.26 -6.30 11.39
CA ALA A 47 25.80 -4.98 10.93
C ALA A 47 26.79 -3.85 11.26
N LYS A 48 27.70 -4.05 12.24
CA LYS A 48 28.62 -3.00 12.68
C LYS A 48 29.47 -2.42 11.55
N GLY A 49 29.41 -1.11 11.40
CA GLY A 49 30.16 -0.35 10.41
C GLY A 49 29.77 -0.59 8.97
N GLN A 50 28.67 -1.30 8.69
CA GLN A 50 28.19 -1.46 7.32
C GLN A 50 27.59 -0.15 6.82
N ASP A 51 28.08 0.33 5.67
CA ASP A 51 27.46 1.44 4.94
C ASP A 51 26.46 0.85 3.94
N ILE A 52 25.20 1.23 4.01
CA ILE A 52 24.13 0.71 3.16
C ILE A 52 23.45 1.80 2.34
N THR A 53 22.82 1.40 1.25
CA THR A 53 22.00 2.25 0.40
C THR A 53 20.55 1.83 0.48
N PHE A 54 19.66 2.78 0.74
CA PHE A 54 18.22 2.61 0.72
C PHE A 54 17.60 3.44 -0.39
N TRP A 55 16.84 2.82 -1.28
CA TRP A 55 16.05 3.51 -2.28
C TRP A 55 14.64 3.78 -1.76
N VAL A 56 14.25 5.05 -1.73
CA VAL A 56 12.88 5.50 -1.51
C VAL A 56 12.32 6.01 -2.83
N MET A 57 11.01 5.83 -3.03
CA MET A 57 10.32 6.23 -4.25
C MET A 57 9.57 7.54 -4.03
N GLY A 58 9.64 8.44 -5.03
CA GLY A 58 8.96 9.72 -4.94
C GLY A 58 9.38 10.57 -3.74
N GLY A 59 8.49 11.46 -3.33
CA GLY A 59 8.64 12.33 -2.16
C GLY A 59 7.80 11.89 -0.95
N ASP A 60 7.26 10.68 -0.97
CA ASP A 60 6.22 10.26 -0.01
C ASP A 60 6.76 10.07 1.41
N THR A 61 8.00 9.54 1.54
CA THR A 61 8.66 9.48 2.85
C THR A 61 9.12 10.89 3.27
N PRO A 62 8.58 11.49 4.35
CA PRO A 62 8.92 12.83 4.79
C PRO A 62 10.40 12.98 5.16
N ASP A 63 10.93 14.19 5.07
CA ASP A 63 12.34 14.48 5.41
C ASP A 63 12.65 14.12 6.87
N GLU A 64 11.74 14.42 7.80
CA GLU A 64 11.88 14.04 9.22
C GLU A 64 12.03 12.53 9.41
N ALA A 65 11.25 11.72 8.68
CA ALA A 65 11.35 10.28 8.72
C ALA A 65 12.67 9.76 8.12
N ARG A 66 13.17 10.41 7.05
CA ARG A 66 14.47 10.08 6.45
C ARG A 66 15.63 10.42 7.40
N GLU A 67 15.60 11.58 8.03
CA GLU A 67 16.59 12.01 9.03
C GLU A 67 16.61 11.04 10.21
N TYR A 68 15.42 10.67 10.72
CA TYR A 68 15.31 9.67 11.79
C TYR A 68 16.01 8.36 11.43
N LEU A 69 15.75 7.81 10.23
CA LEU A 69 16.39 6.56 9.78
C LEU A 69 17.92 6.69 9.71
N VAL A 70 18.45 7.80 9.20
CA VAL A 70 19.90 8.03 9.11
C VAL A 70 20.53 8.06 10.50
N ASP A 71 19.91 8.77 11.44
CA ASP A 71 20.42 8.91 12.80
C ASP A 71 20.34 7.60 13.58
N GLN A 72 19.20 6.89 13.52
CA GLN A 72 19.03 5.62 14.23
C GLN A 72 19.95 4.53 13.64
N TYR A 73 20.11 4.48 12.32
CA TYR A 73 21.03 3.54 11.69
C TYR A 73 22.47 3.78 12.14
N LYS A 74 22.89 5.05 12.17
CA LYS A 74 24.22 5.44 12.66
C LYS A 74 24.44 5.06 14.13
N GLN A 75 23.42 5.25 14.98
CA GLN A 75 23.50 4.88 16.39
C GLN A 75 23.59 3.36 16.57
N ALA A 76 22.79 2.60 15.82
CA ALA A 76 22.70 1.15 15.96
C ALA A 76 23.95 0.44 15.43
N THR A 77 24.49 0.87 14.28
CA THR A 77 25.54 0.13 13.57
C THR A 77 26.90 0.83 13.56
N GLY A 78 26.93 2.16 13.75
CA GLY A 78 28.13 2.97 13.50
C GLY A 78 28.41 3.19 12.01
N GLY A 79 27.68 2.52 11.10
CA GLY A 79 27.75 2.67 9.65
C GLY A 79 27.01 3.89 9.14
N THR A 80 26.95 4.03 7.82
CA THR A 80 26.26 5.13 7.13
C THR A 80 25.07 4.61 6.36
N LEU A 81 23.90 5.23 6.54
CA LEU A 81 22.73 5.01 5.67
C LEU A 81 22.67 6.10 4.61
N LYS A 82 22.79 5.71 3.34
CA LYS A 82 22.60 6.57 2.19
C LYS A 82 21.20 6.37 1.61
N ILE A 83 20.30 7.32 1.85
CA ILE A 83 18.96 7.32 1.23
C ILE A 83 19.05 7.97 -0.14
N GLN A 84 18.50 7.31 -1.16
CA GLN A 84 18.44 7.77 -2.54
C GLN A 84 17.00 7.76 -3.03
N GLN A 85 16.49 8.94 -3.32
CA GLN A 85 15.17 9.09 -3.92
C GLN A 85 15.19 8.73 -5.39
N GLN A 86 14.23 7.90 -5.81
CA GLN A 86 13.96 7.53 -7.19
C GLN A 86 12.64 8.14 -7.63
N ASP A 87 12.52 8.46 -8.91
CA ASP A 87 11.26 8.92 -9.48
C ASP A 87 10.37 7.72 -9.84
N TRP A 88 9.09 7.78 -9.48
CA TRP A 88 8.12 6.73 -9.78
C TRP A 88 8.02 6.42 -11.27
N THR A 89 8.21 7.44 -12.13
CA THR A 89 8.07 7.31 -13.60
C THR A 89 9.05 6.30 -14.20
N ASP A 90 10.26 6.18 -13.63
CA ASP A 90 11.29 5.27 -14.13
C ASP A 90 11.71 4.18 -13.12
N ALA A 91 11.10 4.17 -11.93
CA ALA A 91 11.46 3.27 -10.83
C ALA A 91 11.36 1.79 -11.24
N LEU A 92 10.29 1.38 -11.93
CA LEU A 92 10.12 0.01 -12.39
C LEU A 92 11.27 -0.44 -13.29
N THR A 93 11.66 0.41 -14.24
CA THR A 93 12.79 0.14 -15.16
C THR A 93 14.11 0.07 -14.41
N LYS A 94 14.35 0.99 -13.47
CA LYS A 94 15.56 1.00 -12.64
C LYS A 94 15.67 -0.25 -11.79
N LEU A 95 14.60 -0.64 -11.09
CA LEU A 95 14.56 -1.85 -10.29
C LEU A 95 14.84 -3.10 -11.13
N THR A 96 14.19 -3.23 -12.30
CA THR A 96 14.39 -4.33 -13.22
C THR A 96 15.86 -4.47 -13.65
N ASN A 97 16.54 -3.35 -13.90
CA ASN A 97 17.92 -3.34 -14.36
C ASN A 97 18.95 -3.50 -13.22
N GLN A 98 18.65 -2.99 -12.02
CA GLN A 98 19.67 -2.89 -10.97
C GLN A 98 19.57 -3.98 -9.90
N LEU A 99 18.38 -4.52 -9.61
CA LEU A 99 18.24 -5.59 -8.62
C LEU A 99 19.06 -6.87 -8.97
N PRO A 100 19.23 -7.25 -10.25
CA PRO A 100 20.10 -8.38 -10.61
C PRO A 100 21.62 -8.09 -10.53
N ASP A 101 22.01 -6.81 -10.46
CA ASP A 101 23.42 -6.39 -10.50
C ASP A 101 23.97 -6.16 -9.08
N GLU A 102 24.80 -7.07 -8.59
CA GLU A 102 25.42 -7.00 -7.25
C GLU A 102 26.15 -5.68 -6.96
N LYS A 103 26.65 -4.97 -7.97
CA LYS A 103 27.41 -3.72 -7.78
C LYS A 103 26.52 -2.49 -7.66
N ASN A 104 25.37 -2.51 -8.33
CA ASN A 104 24.50 -1.33 -8.47
C ASN A 104 23.16 -1.51 -7.72
N THR A 105 22.87 -2.72 -7.22
CA THR A 105 21.66 -2.98 -6.44
C THR A 105 21.65 -2.13 -5.16
N PRO A 106 20.51 -1.50 -4.77
CA PRO A 106 20.36 -0.98 -3.43
C PRO A 106 20.39 -2.12 -2.40
N ASP A 107 20.82 -1.86 -1.18
CA ASP A 107 20.77 -2.87 -0.13
C ASP A 107 19.32 -3.09 0.35
N VAL A 108 18.57 -2.00 0.48
CA VAL A 108 17.14 -1.97 0.79
C VAL A 108 16.42 -1.12 -0.24
N THR A 109 15.22 -1.49 -0.62
CA THR A 109 14.40 -0.72 -1.55
C THR A 109 12.95 -0.68 -1.14
N GLU A 110 12.36 0.52 -1.22
CA GLU A 110 10.92 0.68 -1.39
C GLU A 110 10.51 0.16 -2.77
N ILE A 111 9.31 -0.38 -2.87
CA ILE A 111 8.74 -0.89 -4.11
C ILE A 111 7.23 -0.67 -4.11
N GLY A 112 6.66 -0.28 -5.24
CA GLY A 112 5.21 -0.25 -5.40
C GLY A 112 4.59 -1.61 -5.07
N ASN A 113 3.56 -1.61 -4.25
CA ASN A 113 2.91 -2.83 -3.80
C ASN A 113 2.44 -3.71 -4.96
N THR A 114 2.00 -3.10 -6.07
CA THR A 114 1.56 -3.82 -7.28
C THR A 114 2.69 -4.49 -8.05
N TRP A 115 3.94 -4.04 -7.88
CA TRP A 115 5.12 -4.62 -8.52
C TRP A 115 5.79 -5.69 -7.65
N SER A 116 5.48 -5.68 -6.34
CA SER A 116 6.07 -6.60 -5.37
C SER A 116 6.01 -8.07 -5.81
N PRO A 117 4.87 -8.61 -6.30
CA PRO A 117 4.78 -10.01 -6.72
C PRO A 117 5.75 -10.38 -7.85
N THR A 118 5.94 -9.50 -8.81
CA THR A 118 6.84 -9.72 -9.96
C THR A 118 8.28 -9.89 -9.50
N PHE A 119 8.78 -8.97 -8.69
CA PHE A 119 10.17 -9.02 -8.21
C PHE A 119 10.39 -10.13 -7.18
N THR A 120 9.40 -10.38 -6.33
CA THR A 120 9.45 -11.47 -5.34
C THR A 120 9.54 -12.82 -6.04
N THR A 121 8.68 -13.08 -7.03
CA THR A 121 8.69 -14.34 -7.80
C THR A 121 9.97 -14.49 -8.62
N ALA A 122 10.53 -13.38 -9.12
CA ALA A 122 11.81 -13.40 -9.82
C ALA A 122 13.02 -13.66 -8.90
N GLY A 123 12.83 -13.79 -7.58
CA GLY A 123 13.90 -14.01 -6.61
C GLY A 123 14.80 -12.78 -6.41
N ALA A 124 14.26 -11.57 -6.63
CA ALA A 124 15.01 -10.33 -6.49
C ALA A 124 15.27 -9.95 -5.02
N PHE A 125 14.52 -10.52 -4.08
CA PHE A 125 14.56 -10.16 -2.67
C PHE A 125 14.98 -11.30 -1.76
N SER A 126 15.54 -10.96 -0.61
CA SER A 126 15.96 -11.89 0.43
C SER A 126 14.76 -12.41 1.22
N ASP A 127 14.84 -13.65 1.71
CA ASP A 127 13.84 -14.27 2.58
C ASP A 127 13.81 -13.56 3.95
N LEU A 128 12.69 -12.92 4.28
CA LEU A 128 12.42 -12.20 5.52
C LEU A 128 11.65 -13.05 6.54
N SER A 129 11.22 -14.27 6.16
CA SER A 129 10.44 -15.14 7.05
C SER A 129 11.11 -15.38 8.41
N PRO A 130 12.44 -15.50 8.52
CA PRO A 130 13.09 -15.68 9.83
C PRO A 130 12.96 -14.52 10.78
N ILE A 131 12.64 -13.31 10.29
CA ILE A 131 12.51 -12.08 11.11
C ILE A 131 11.10 -11.49 11.03
N TYR A 132 10.18 -12.15 10.34
CA TYR A 132 8.84 -11.64 10.08
C TYR A 132 8.06 -11.32 11.37
N GLU A 133 8.07 -12.23 12.33
CA GLU A 133 7.40 -12.03 13.62
C GLU A 133 7.99 -10.86 14.42
N ASP A 134 9.32 -10.71 14.40
CA ASP A 134 10.02 -9.62 15.09
C ASP A 134 9.77 -8.25 14.42
N LEU A 135 9.38 -8.24 13.13
CA LEU A 135 9.03 -7.02 12.40
C LEU A 135 7.53 -6.66 12.48
N GLY A 136 6.75 -7.44 13.22
CA GLY A 136 5.32 -7.15 13.45
C GLY A 136 4.38 -8.31 13.11
N GLY A 137 4.80 -9.27 12.29
CA GLY A 137 4.02 -10.47 11.99
C GLY A 137 2.59 -10.16 11.52
N ASP A 138 1.61 -10.82 12.14
CA ASP A 138 0.17 -10.66 11.85
C ASP A 138 -0.40 -9.26 12.13
N LYS A 139 0.37 -8.37 12.76
CA LYS A 139 -0.02 -6.97 12.98
C LYS A 139 0.23 -6.09 11.75
N LEU A 140 0.99 -6.58 10.78
CA LEU A 140 1.23 -5.87 9.53
C LEU A 140 0.00 -5.91 8.62
N LEU A 141 -0.19 -4.86 7.83
CA LEU A 141 -1.33 -4.73 6.91
C LEU A 141 -1.38 -5.92 5.95
N HIS A 142 -2.35 -6.79 6.14
CA HIS A 142 -2.44 -8.11 5.53
C HIS A 142 -2.38 -8.10 3.99
N SER A 143 -3.13 -7.22 3.34
CA SER A 143 -3.15 -7.12 1.88
C SER A 143 -1.75 -6.83 1.28
N PHE A 144 -0.90 -6.10 2.01
CA PHE A 144 0.47 -5.80 1.59
C PHE A 144 1.45 -6.94 1.92
N VAL A 145 1.16 -7.73 2.96
CA VAL A 145 1.92 -8.94 3.29
C VAL A 145 1.72 -9.98 2.20
N GLU A 146 0.47 -10.20 1.74
CA GLU A 146 0.12 -11.17 0.70
C GLU A 146 0.89 -10.95 -0.62
N VAL A 147 1.07 -9.70 -1.04
CA VAL A 147 1.80 -9.40 -2.31
C VAL A 147 3.31 -9.53 -2.19
N GLY A 148 3.84 -9.66 -0.97
CA GLY A 148 5.25 -9.91 -0.69
C GLY A 148 5.58 -11.38 -0.44
N GLU A 149 4.56 -12.27 -0.50
CA GLU A 149 4.70 -13.69 -0.21
C GLU A 149 4.82 -14.54 -1.48
N VAL A 150 5.74 -15.51 -1.48
CA VAL A 150 5.82 -16.57 -2.47
C VAL A 150 6.12 -17.88 -1.77
N ASP A 151 5.32 -18.91 -2.05
CA ASP A 151 5.48 -20.27 -1.53
C ASP A 151 5.54 -20.32 0.01
N GLY A 152 4.75 -19.52 0.70
CA GLY A 152 4.68 -19.45 2.16
C GLY A 152 5.88 -18.74 2.81
N LYS A 153 6.65 -17.96 2.05
CA LYS A 153 7.78 -17.18 2.53
C LYS A 153 7.62 -15.71 2.23
N GLN A 154 8.00 -14.88 3.18
CA GLN A 154 7.95 -13.42 3.05
C GLN A 154 9.25 -12.86 2.46
N TYR A 155 9.13 -12.03 1.42
CA TYR A 155 10.26 -11.40 0.75
C TYR A 155 10.14 -9.86 0.71
N ALA A 156 8.92 -9.34 0.78
CA ALA A 156 8.65 -7.93 0.91
C ALA A 156 7.56 -7.71 1.96
N LEU A 157 7.66 -6.64 2.73
CA LEU A 157 6.74 -6.30 3.80
C LEU A 157 6.11 -4.92 3.57
N PRO A 158 4.96 -4.61 4.16
CA PRO A 158 4.40 -3.25 4.09
C PRO A 158 5.43 -2.21 4.53
N TYR A 159 5.54 -1.09 3.83
CA TYR A 159 6.35 0.04 4.26
C TYR A 159 5.47 1.13 4.88
N TYR A 160 4.53 1.61 4.12
CA TYR A 160 3.43 2.47 4.55
C TYR A 160 2.23 2.27 3.63
N PHE A 161 1.04 2.64 4.10
CA PHE A 161 -0.12 2.69 3.24
C PHE A 161 -0.67 4.11 3.09
N GLY A 162 -1.22 4.38 1.90
CA GLY A 162 -2.02 5.54 1.62
C GLY A 162 -3.25 5.07 0.86
N SER A 163 -4.39 4.97 1.53
CA SER A 163 -5.61 4.56 0.84
C SER A 163 -6.28 5.73 0.13
N ARG A 164 -7.27 5.42 -0.69
CA ARG A 164 -8.08 6.40 -1.41
C ARG A 164 -9.39 6.60 -0.69
N TYR A 165 -9.84 7.85 -0.62
CA TYR A 165 -11.14 8.21 -0.11
C TYR A 165 -11.76 9.32 -0.93
N VAL A 166 -13.06 9.51 -0.78
CA VAL A 166 -13.81 10.58 -1.45
C VAL A 166 -13.50 11.91 -0.79
N THR A 167 -13.17 12.92 -1.61
CA THR A 167 -13.15 14.32 -1.21
C THR A 167 -14.27 15.05 -1.96
N TYR A 168 -15.03 15.87 -1.26
CA TYR A 168 -16.19 16.54 -1.85
C TYR A 168 -16.32 17.99 -1.40
N ARG A 169 -17.06 18.79 -2.18
CA ARG A 169 -17.42 20.17 -1.92
C ARG A 169 -18.71 20.21 -1.11
N LYS A 170 -18.61 20.46 0.19
CA LYS A 170 -19.76 20.60 1.10
C LYS A 170 -20.73 21.67 0.62
N ASP A 171 -20.21 22.83 0.17
CA ASP A 171 -21.01 23.94 -0.33
C ASP A 171 -21.87 23.55 -1.55
N ILE A 172 -21.31 22.78 -2.49
CA ILE A 172 -22.02 22.31 -3.69
C ILE A 172 -23.06 21.25 -3.32
N TRP A 173 -22.68 20.27 -2.49
CA TRP A 173 -23.58 19.20 -2.05
C TRP A 173 -24.76 19.75 -1.26
N GLN A 174 -24.51 20.66 -0.30
CA GLN A 174 -25.55 21.31 0.48
C GLN A 174 -26.49 22.17 -0.38
N ALA A 175 -25.95 22.90 -1.37
CA ALA A 175 -26.77 23.67 -2.31
C ALA A 175 -27.72 22.79 -3.13
N ALA A 176 -27.34 21.54 -3.37
CA ALA A 176 -28.17 20.53 -4.04
C ALA A 176 -29.08 19.75 -3.07
N GLY A 177 -29.00 20.01 -1.75
CA GLY A 177 -29.77 19.30 -0.73
C GLY A 177 -29.33 17.86 -0.52
N LEU A 178 -28.04 17.57 -0.77
CA LEU A 178 -27.46 16.22 -0.65
C LEU A 178 -26.71 16.09 0.68
N GLU A 179 -26.81 14.92 1.27
CA GLU A 179 -26.06 14.47 2.44
C GLU A 179 -25.00 13.44 2.02
N VAL A 180 -24.07 13.09 2.93
CA VAL A 180 -23.11 12.02 2.67
C VAL A 180 -23.84 10.69 2.47
N PRO A 181 -23.68 10.02 1.32
CA PRO A 181 -24.41 8.79 0.99
C PRO A 181 -23.93 7.61 1.84
N THR A 182 -24.83 6.67 2.11
CA THR A 182 -24.57 5.47 2.90
C THR A 182 -24.33 4.23 2.04
N THR A 183 -24.68 4.28 0.74
CA THR A 183 -24.50 3.19 -0.22
C THR A 183 -23.85 3.68 -1.50
N LEU A 184 -23.21 2.78 -2.24
CA LEU A 184 -22.62 3.06 -3.55
C LEU A 184 -23.68 3.49 -4.58
N GLU A 185 -24.90 2.94 -4.47
CA GLU A 185 -26.01 3.32 -5.34
C GLU A 185 -26.44 4.78 -5.09
N GLU A 186 -26.58 5.18 -3.82
CA GLU A 186 -26.83 6.58 -3.44
C GLU A 186 -25.71 7.49 -3.93
N PHE A 187 -24.44 7.12 -3.70
CA PHE A 187 -23.29 7.88 -4.18
C PHE A 187 -23.35 8.14 -5.69
N ASN A 188 -23.52 7.08 -6.48
CA ASN A 188 -23.59 7.19 -7.94
C ASN A 188 -24.75 8.10 -8.39
N ALA A 189 -25.93 7.97 -7.76
CA ALA A 189 -27.09 8.78 -8.06
C ALA A 189 -26.90 10.26 -7.67
N ASP A 190 -26.24 10.52 -6.54
CA ASP A 190 -26.04 11.88 -6.05
C ASP A 190 -25.01 12.65 -6.86
N VAL A 191 -23.87 12.01 -7.20
CA VAL A 191 -22.88 12.67 -8.06
C VAL A 191 -23.38 12.91 -9.48
N ALA A 192 -24.26 12.04 -10.01
CA ALA A 192 -24.91 12.28 -11.30
C ALA A 192 -25.80 13.53 -11.30
N LYS A 193 -26.52 13.82 -10.19
CA LYS A 193 -27.33 15.03 -10.04
C LYS A 193 -26.49 16.32 -10.04
N LEU A 194 -25.22 16.24 -9.63
CA LEU A 194 -24.33 17.41 -9.53
C LEU A 194 -23.65 17.77 -10.84
N LYS A 195 -23.72 16.92 -11.88
CA LYS A 195 -23.09 17.18 -13.16
C LYS A 195 -23.76 18.34 -13.90
N THR A 196 -22.95 19.26 -14.39
CA THR A 196 -23.34 20.32 -15.32
C THR A 196 -22.34 20.36 -16.49
N PRO A 197 -22.60 21.10 -17.58
CA PRO A 197 -21.63 21.21 -18.68
C PRO A 197 -20.23 21.74 -18.28
N GLY A 198 -20.16 22.50 -17.18
CA GLY A 198 -18.91 23.10 -16.68
C GLY A 198 -18.33 22.45 -15.44
N GLN A 199 -19.02 21.45 -14.86
CA GLN A 199 -18.62 20.84 -13.60
C GLN A 199 -19.01 19.37 -13.58
N SER A 200 -18.04 18.51 -13.29
CA SER A 200 -18.28 17.10 -12.97
C SER A 200 -18.95 17.00 -11.60
N GLY A 201 -19.98 16.17 -11.49
CA GLY A 201 -20.45 15.77 -10.17
C GLY A 201 -19.43 14.89 -9.46
N PHE A 202 -18.80 13.98 -10.23
CA PHE A 202 -17.64 13.20 -9.82
C PHE A 202 -16.60 13.23 -10.94
N TYR A 203 -15.42 13.77 -10.65
CA TYR A 203 -14.36 13.82 -11.65
C TYR A 203 -13.51 12.54 -11.58
N ILE A 204 -13.56 11.77 -12.65
CA ILE A 204 -12.74 10.58 -12.85
C ILE A 204 -12.33 10.52 -14.31
N GLY A 205 -11.04 10.34 -14.60
CA GLY A 205 -10.53 10.14 -15.94
C GLY A 205 -10.92 8.78 -16.50
N GLY A 206 -11.08 8.66 -17.83
CA GLY A 206 -11.44 7.38 -18.42
C GLY A 206 -10.36 6.31 -18.26
N GLN A 207 -9.09 6.69 -18.19
CA GLN A 207 -7.96 5.78 -17.95
C GLN A 207 -7.60 5.62 -16.46
N ASP A 208 -8.33 6.25 -15.56
CA ASP A 208 -8.13 6.12 -14.11
C ASP A 208 -8.68 4.77 -13.61
N TRP A 209 -8.03 3.70 -13.99
CA TRP A 209 -8.41 2.36 -13.56
C TRP A 209 -8.24 2.14 -12.06
N ARG A 210 -7.27 2.83 -11.42
CA ARG A 210 -7.01 2.68 -9.98
C ARG A 210 -8.18 3.15 -9.13
N ASN A 211 -8.88 4.18 -9.55
CA ASN A 211 -10.13 4.57 -8.94
C ASN A 211 -11.30 3.72 -9.46
N GLY A 212 -11.37 3.50 -10.77
CA GLY A 212 -12.45 2.76 -11.42
C GLY A 212 -12.61 1.31 -10.92
N VAL A 213 -11.51 0.63 -10.57
CA VAL A 213 -11.56 -0.74 -10.04
C VAL A 213 -12.29 -0.85 -8.71
N SER A 214 -12.46 0.26 -7.97
CA SER A 214 -13.22 0.28 -6.72
C SER A 214 -14.67 -0.15 -6.93
N TRP A 215 -15.29 0.17 -8.07
CA TRP A 215 -16.62 -0.33 -8.43
C TRP A 215 -16.64 -1.84 -8.70
N VAL A 216 -15.57 -2.37 -9.30
CA VAL A 216 -15.40 -3.82 -9.45
C VAL A 216 -15.32 -4.49 -8.10
N PHE A 217 -14.44 -4.00 -7.21
CA PHE A 217 -14.25 -4.57 -5.88
C PHE A 217 -15.50 -4.46 -5.01
N ALA A 218 -16.21 -3.33 -5.04
CA ALA A 218 -17.46 -3.12 -4.30
C ALA A 218 -18.56 -4.12 -4.68
N ASN A 219 -18.58 -4.57 -5.94
CA ASN A 219 -19.50 -5.61 -6.41
C ASN A 219 -18.96 -7.04 -6.19
N GLY A 220 -17.83 -7.19 -5.50
CA GLY A 220 -17.19 -8.47 -5.23
C GLY A 220 -16.55 -9.11 -6.45
N GLY A 221 -16.21 -8.29 -7.48
CA GLY A 221 -15.38 -8.68 -8.62
C GLY A 221 -13.89 -8.64 -8.28
N GLU A 222 -13.09 -9.18 -9.19
CA GLU A 222 -11.62 -9.25 -9.11
C GLU A 222 -11.03 -9.06 -10.50
N LEU A 223 -9.75 -8.67 -10.56
CA LEU A 223 -9.05 -8.51 -11.85
C LEU A 223 -8.49 -9.84 -12.37
N ALA A 224 -8.03 -10.71 -11.46
CA ALA A 224 -7.61 -12.07 -11.75
C ALA A 224 -7.69 -12.93 -10.49
N LYS A 225 -7.69 -14.24 -10.67
CA LYS A 225 -7.69 -15.23 -9.57
C LYS A 225 -6.76 -16.40 -9.90
N LYS A 226 -6.34 -17.13 -8.86
CA LYS A 226 -5.65 -18.41 -9.05
C LYS A 226 -6.62 -19.50 -9.50
N ASP A 227 -6.24 -20.26 -10.52
CA ASP A 227 -6.87 -21.51 -10.95
C ASP A 227 -5.78 -22.61 -10.99
N GLY A 228 -5.70 -23.40 -9.92
CA GLY A 228 -4.56 -24.28 -9.66
C GLY A 228 -3.26 -23.46 -9.47
N ASP A 229 -2.25 -23.78 -10.27
CA ASP A 229 -0.94 -23.12 -10.21
C ASP A 229 -0.84 -21.88 -11.13
N LYS A 230 -1.92 -21.50 -11.79
CA LYS A 230 -1.94 -20.38 -12.75
C LYS A 230 -2.85 -19.25 -12.28
N TRP A 231 -2.49 -18.05 -12.67
CA TRP A 231 -3.37 -16.90 -12.62
C TRP A 231 -4.21 -16.82 -13.89
N VAL A 232 -5.49 -16.48 -13.74
CA VAL A 232 -6.44 -16.31 -14.83
C VAL A 232 -7.16 -14.98 -14.63
N SER A 233 -7.21 -14.16 -15.67
CA SER A 233 -7.95 -12.91 -15.66
C SER A 233 -9.46 -13.16 -15.47
N THR A 234 -10.14 -12.25 -14.77
CA THR A 234 -11.56 -12.36 -14.41
C THR A 234 -12.37 -11.14 -14.79
N LEU A 235 -11.91 -10.38 -15.79
CA LEU A 235 -12.62 -9.19 -16.25
C LEU A 235 -14.00 -9.52 -16.80
N SER A 236 -14.18 -10.70 -17.43
CA SER A 236 -15.46 -11.18 -17.94
C SER A 236 -16.32 -11.92 -16.91
N ASP A 237 -15.91 -12.07 -15.66
CA ASP A 237 -16.75 -12.64 -14.61
C ASP A 237 -17.93 -11.71 -14.30
N ALA A 238 -19.10 -12.29 -13.98
CA ALA A 238 -20.35 -11.54 -13.84
C ALA A 238 -20.29 -10.38 -12.84
N LYS A 239 -19.61 -10.56 -11.71
CA LYS A 239 -19.44 -9.51 -10.69
C LYS A 239 -18.54 -8.37 -11.17
N THR A 240 -17.47 -8.71 -11.88
CA THR A 240 -16.56 -7.74 -12.50
C THR A 240 -17.28 -6.93 -13.56
N ILE A 241 -18.05 -7.60 -14.46
CA ILE A 241 -18.90 -6.94 -15.44
C ILE A 241 -19.87 -5.95 -14.78
N THR A 242 -20.52 -6.33 -13.68
CA THR A 242 -21.44 -5.42 -12.96
C THR A 242 -20.71 -4.14 -12.52
N GLY A 243 -19.53 -4.26 -11.94
CA GLY A 243 -18.74 -3.08 -11.52
C GLY A 243 -18.27 -2.23 -12.70
N LEU A 244 -17.87 -2.85 -13.80
CA LEU A 244 -17.44 -2.16 -15.02
C LEU A 244 -18.62 -1.43 -15.72
N GLU A 245 -19.81 -2.03 -15.76
CA GLU A 245 -21.02 -1.38 -16.28
C GLU A 245 -21.43 -0.18 -15.39
N GLN A 246 -21.26 -0.29 -14.06
CA GLN A 246 -21.47 0.84 -13.15
C GLN A 246 -20.44 1.97 -13.35
N PHE A 247 -19.17 1.63 -13.55
CA PHE A 247 -18.13 2.61 -13.87
C PHE A 247 -18.43 3.33 -15.18
N GLN A 248 -18.84 2.61 -16.24
CA GLN A 248 -19.22 3.21 -17.51
C GLN A 248 -20.37 4.23 -17.35
N THR A 249 -21.42 3.83 -16.64
CA THR A 249 -22.56 4.69 -16.36
C THR A 249 -22.14 5.93 -15.53
N LEU A 250 -21.31 5.73 -14.49
CA LEU A 250 -20.81 6.81 -13.66
C LEU A 250 -19.96 7.81 -14.47
N PHE A 251 -19.11 7.33 -15.37
CA PHE A 251 -18.31 8.18 -16.24
C PHE A 251 -19.20 9.00 -17.16
N GLU A 252 -20.19 8.38 -17.80
CA GLU A 252 -21.14 9.06 -18.68
C GLU A 252 -21.99 10.09 -17.92
N ASP A 253 -22.53 9.73 -16.75
CA ASP A 253 -23.54 10.53 -16.04
C ASP A 253 -22.94 11.56 -15.09
N ALA A 254 -21.71 11.37 -14.58
CA ALA A 254 -21.14 12.21 -13.54
C ALA A 254 -19.83 12.91 -13.92
N SER A 255 -19.04 12.40 -14.89
CA SER A 255 -17.73 12.98 -15.23
C SER A 255 -17.76 13.81 -16.51
N ASN A 256 -17.01 14.93 -16.52
CA ASN A 256 -16.66 15.68 -17.73
C ASN A 256 -15.18 15.49 -18.10
N ALA A 257 -14.47 14.58 -17.40
CA ALA A 257 -13.08 14.29 -17.71
C ALA A 257 -12.94 13.61 -19.08
N PRO A 258 -11.80 13.80 -19.76
CA PRO A 258 -11.50 13.05 -20.99
C PRO A 258 -11.43 11.53 -20.74
N ALA A 259 -11.87 10.74 -21.71
CA ALA A 259 -11.71 9.29 -21.67
C ALA A 259 -10.23 8.83 -21.70
N THR A 260 -9.33 9.73 -22.12
CA THR A 260 -7.87 9.49 -22.20
C THR A 260 -7.10 10.01 -20.98
N GLU A 261 -7.78 10.57 -19.98
CA GLU A 261 -7.13 11.09 -18.78
C GLU A 261 -6.95 9.98 -17.74
N ASP A 262 -5.77 9.98 -17.10
CA ASP A 262 -5.40 9.06 -16.03
C ASP A 262 -5.61 9.67 -14.63
N ASP A 263 -5.08 9.04 -13.58
CA ASP A 263 -5.22 9.45 -12.18
C ASP A 263 -4.15 10.42 -11.67
N SER A 264 -3.39 11.06 -12.55
CA SER A 264 -2.17 11.80 -12.16
C SER A 264 -2.42 13.00 -11.25
N THR A 265 -3.50 13.78 -11.45
CA THR A 265 -3.78 14.95 -10.60
C THR A 265 -5.28 15.30 -10.49
N PRO A 266 -6.20 14.37 -10.17
CA PRO A 266 -7.64 14.67 -10.14
C PRO A 266 -8.02 15.75 -9.11
N TRP A 267 -7.23 15.93 -8.07
CA TRP A 267 -7.49 16.89 -6.98
C TRP A 267 -7.42 18.36 -7.41
N VAL A 268 -6.78 18.71 -8.51
CA VAL A 268 -6.78 20.09 -9.01
C VAL A 268 -8.18 20.56 -9.42
N ASN A 269 -9.04 19.63 -9.81
CA ASN A 269 -10.38 19.91 -10.32
C ASN A 269 -11.40 20.32 -9.22
N ILE A 270 -11.14 19.94 -7.96
CA ILE A 270 -12.04 20.27 -6.83
C ILE A 270 -11.72 21.62 -6.20
N ASN A 271 -10.55 22.18 -6.48
CA ASN A 271 -10.14 23.48 -5.99
C ASN A 271 -10.85 24.61 -6.74
N ASN A 272 -11.06 25.74 -6.06
CA ASN A 272 -11.28 26.98 -6.78
C ASN A 272 -9.98 27.37 -7.48
N ASP A 273 -10.08 27.95 -8.67
CA ASP A 273 -8.91 28.57 -9.31
C ASP A 273 -8.37 29.72 -8.42
N LYS A 274 -7.08 30.01 -8.56
CA LYS A 274 -6.44 31.15 -7.87
C LYS A 274 -7.11 32.49 -8.16
N ASP A 275 -7.73 32.62 -9.32
CA ASP A 275 -8.51 33.80 -9.72
C ASP A 275 -9.97 33.75 -9.22
N GLY A 276 -10.33 32.75 -8.42
CA GLY A 276 -11.66 32.57 -7.84
C GLY A 276 -12.71 31.95 -8.77
N ALA A 277 -12.30 31.39 -9.91
CA ALA A 277 -13.21 30.63 -10.75
C ALA A 277 -13.72 29.38 -10.02
N ALA A 278 -14.95 28.98 -10.34
CA ALA A 278 -15.58 27.80 -9.76
C ALA A 278 -14.82 26.51 -10.08
N PRO A 279 -14.84 25.51 -9.19
CA PRO A 279 -14.18 24.23 -9.41
C PRO A 279 -14.82 23.49 -10.58
N SER A 280 -14.03 22.70 -11.30
CA SER A 280 -14.53 21.83 -12.37
C SER A 280 -15.08 20.49 -11.87
N ALA A 281 -15.00 20.22 -10.56
CA ALA A 281 -15.53 19.03 -9.90
C ALA A 281 -16.21 19.35 -8.56
N ALA A 282 -17.32 18.68 -8.28
CA ALA A 282 -17.96 18.69 -6.96
C ALA A 282 -17.40 17.59 -6.04
N THR A 283 -16.90 16.51 -6.62
CA THR A 283 -16.42 15.33 -5.91
C THR A 283 -15.29 14.67 -6.69
N ILE A 284 -14.31 14.13 -5.97
CA ILE A 284 -13.21 13.31 -6.50
C ILE A 284 -12.97 12.12 -5.57
N ILE A 285 -12.21 11.13 -6.03
CA ILE A 285 -11.55 10.15 -5.19
C ILE A 285 -10.04 10.29 -5.41
N ALA A 286 -9.27 10.36 -4.33
CA ALA A 286 -7.84 10.61 -4.40
C ALA A 286 -7.08 9.91 -3.27
N PRO A 287 -5.78 9.66 -3.43
CA PRO A 287 -4.94 9.18 -2.34
C PRO A 287 -4.95 10.14 -1.15
N GLY A 288 -4.82 9.60 0.06
CA GLY A 288 -4.88 10.40 1.30
C GLY A 288 -3.90 11.58 1.32
N TRP A 289 -2.71 11.43 0.75
CA TRP A 289 -1.72 12.52 0.68
C TRP A 289 -2.15 13.70 -0.23
N ALA A 290 -3.11 13.52 -1.13
CA ALA A 290 -3.58 14.59 -2.01
C ALA A 290 -4.25 15.74 -1.25
N HIS A 291 -4.71 15.52 -0.01
CA HIS A 291 -5.35 16.57 0.80
C HIS A 291 -4.45 17.80 1.03
N TRP A 292 -3.11 17.64 1.02
CA TRP A 292 -2.17 18.76 1.08
C TRP A 292 -2.21 19.69 -0.15
N SER A 293 -2.81 19.22 -1.24
CA SER A 293 -2.98 19.97 -2.49
C SER A 293 -4.43 20.46 -2.71
N ILE A 294 -5.30 20.25 -1.72
CA ILE A 294 -6.72 20.62 -1.76
C ILE A 294 -6.98 21.71 -0.74
N GLY A 295 -7.65 22.78 -1.16
CA GLY A 295 -8.00 23.88 -0.26
C GLY A 295 -8.07 25.23 -0.95
N ASP A 296 -8.24 26.27 -0.14
CA ASP A 296 -8.20 27.65 -0.58
C ASP A 296 -6.78 28.03 -1.02
N TYR A 297 -6.67 28.81 -2.10
CA TYR A 297 -5.39 29.34 -2.53
C TYR A 297 -4.87 30.38 -1.53
N VAL A 298 -3.67 30.17 -1.00
CA VAL A 298 -3.05 31.05 0.00
C VAL A 298 -1.73 31.67 -0.49
N GLY A 299 -1.44 31.55 -1.77
CA GLY A 299 -0.23 32.09 -2.40
C GLY A 299 0.63 31.00 -3.06
N ASP A 300 1.79 31.37 -3.54
CA ASP A 300 2.77 30.45 -4.12
C ASP A 300 3.93 30.23 -3.14
N ASP A 301 4.58 29.07 -3.22
CA ASP A 301 5.82 28.81 -2.51
C ASP A 301 7.04 29.48 -3.19
N ASP A 302 8.22 29.35 -2.59
CA ASP A 302 9.48 29.92 -3.11
C ASP A 302 9.89 29.36 -4.49
N LYS A 303 9.23 28.29 -4.94
CA LYS A 303 9.44 27.65 -6.26
C LYS A 303 8.32 27.97 -7.25
N GLY A 304 7.34 28.78 -6.85
CA GLY A 304 6.19 29.17 -7.67
C GLY A 304 5.11 28.08 -7.74
N LYS A 305 5.09 27.10 -6.82
CA LYS A 305 4.03 26.11 -6.71
C LYS A 305 2.91 26.68 -5.83
N GLU A 306 1.66 26.50 -6.27
CA GLU A 306 0.49 26.92 -5.49
C GLU A 306 0.45 26.25 -4.12
N LYS A 307 0.27 27.06 -3.08
CA LYS A 307 -0.03 26.62 -1.72
C LYS A 307 -1.52 26.62 -1.54
N ARG A 308 -2.02 25.57 -0.96
CA ARG A 308 -3.43 25.37 -0.61
C ARG A 308 -3.55 25.15 0.89
N GLU A 309 -4.61 25.70 1.48
CA GLU A 309 -4.94 25.49 2.89
C GLU A 309 -6.35 24.91 2.98
N TRP A 310 -6.45 23.76 3.63
CA TRP A 310 -7.73 23.06 3.78
C TRP A 310 -8.76 23.93 4.53
N ASN A 311 -9.97 23.94 4.03
CA ASN A 311 -11.08 24.70 4.60
C ASN A 311 -12.25 23.76 4.90
N ASP A 312 -12.46 23.45 6.19
CA ASP A 312 -13.52 22.56 6.67
C ASP A 312 -14.95 23.03 6.38
N GLU A 313 -15.14 24.32 6.09
CA GLU A 313 -16.46 24.83 5.71
C GLU A 313 -16.80 24.45 4.25
N ILE A 314 -15.78 24.28 3.42
CA ILE A 314 -15.92 24.02 1.98
C ILE A 314 -15.74 22.55 1.65
N PHE A 315 -14.72 21.89 2.23
CA PHE A 315 -14.34 20.54 1.88
C PHE A 315 -14.68 19.53 2.97
N GLY A 316 -14.94 18.31 2.56
CA GLY A 316 -15.10 17.16 3.44
C GLY A 316 -14.58 15.91 2.81
N VAL A 317 -14.36 14.88 3.63
CA VAL A 317 -13.93 13.56 3.18
C VAL A 317 -14.80 12.48 3.81
N PHE A 318 -14.96 11.37 3.08
CA PHE A 318 -15.58 10.16 3.58
C PHE A 318 -15.06 8.94 2.80
N PRO A 319 -15.07 7.72 3.37
CA PRO A 319 -14.77 6.50 2.64
C PRO A 319 -15.79 6.29 1.53
N LEU A 320 -15.36 5.80 0.34
CA LEU A 320 -16.33 5.41 -0.69
C LEU A 320 -17.32 4.40 -0.08
N PRO A 321 -18.64 4.66 -0.10
CA PRO A 321 -19.60 3.74 0.49
C PRO A 321 -19.70 2.44 -0.32
N GLY A 322 -19.91 1.33 0.39
CA GLY A 322 -20.09 0.02 -0.21
C GLY A 322 -21.52 -0.22 -0.73
N THR A 323 -21.78 -1.43 -1.19
CA THR A 323 -23.13 -1.85 -1.61
C THR A 323 -24.06 -2.10 -0.42
N THR A 324 -23.53 -2.30 0.77
CA THR A 324 -24.28 -2.39 2.03
C THR A 324 -24.22 -1.06 2.76
N ALA A 325 -25.37 -0.59 3.25
CA ALA A 325 -25.44 0.70 3.93
C ALA A 325 -24.54 0.76 5.17
N GLY A 326 -23.71 1.80 5.24
CA GLY A 326 -22.80 2.05 6.36
C GLY A 326 -21.49 1.23 6.32
N GLU A 327 -21.30 0.39 5.31
CA GLU A 327 -20.04 -0.33 5.10
C GLU A 327 -19.22 0.37 4.00
N PRO A 328 -17.91 0.63 4.20
CA PRO A 328 -17.05 1.18 3.16
C PRO A 328 -16.87 0.20 1.99
N ALA A 329 -16.77 0.71 0.78
CA ALA A 329 -16.36 -0.08 -0.37
C ALA A 329 -14.89 -0.51 -0.25
N PRO A 330 -14.55 -1.71 -0.72
CA PRO A 330 -13.16 -2.02 -1.01
C PRO A 330 -12.65 -1.08 -2.11
N VAL A 331 -11.62 -0.30 -1.81
CA VAL A 331 -10.95 0.58 -2.77
C VAL A 331 -9.59 0.01 -3.15
N PHE A 332 -8.98 0.54 -4.22
CA PHE A 332 -7.60 0.19 -4.56
C PHE A 332 -6.65 0.64 -3.45
N ALA A 333 -5.85 -0.30 -2.95
CA ALA A 333 -4.87 -0.05 -1.89
C ALA A 333 -3.64 0.68 -2.45
N GLY A 334 -3.47 1.93 -2.08
CA GLY A 334 -2.25 2.68 -2.36
C GLY A 334 -1.19 2.49 -1.28
N GLY A 335 0.09 2.62 -1.64
CA GLY A 335 1.21 2.52 -0.73
C GLY A 335 2.34 1.67 -1.29
N SER A 336 3.31 1.37 -0.43
CA SER A 336 4.54 0.69 -0.83
C SER A 336 4.89 -0.47 0.07
N ASN A 337 5.56 -1.45 -0.50
CA ASN A 337 6.29 -2.47 0.23
C ASN A 337 7.77 -2.09 0.35
N ILE A 338 8.47 -2.76 1.25
CA ILE A 338 9.93 -2.65 1.44
C ILE A 338 10.56 -4.02 1.38
N ALA A 339 11.73 -4.12 0.78
CA ALA A 339 12.43 -5.38 0.62
C ALA A 339 13.96 -5.20 0.72
N ILE A 340 14.65 -6.27 1.07
CA ILE A 340 16.11 -6.36 1.01
C ILE A 340 16.50 -7.03 -0.32
N SER A 341 17.39 -6.40 -1.09
CA SER A 341 17.88 -7.01 -2.32
C SER A 341 18.60 -8.34 -2.04
N ALA A 342 18.24 -9.39 -2.78
CA ALA A 342 18.93 -10.69 -2.70
C ALA A 342 20.42 -10.61 -3.12
N LYS A 343 20.78 -9.60 -3.90
CA LYS A 343 22.17 -9.36 -4.36
C LYS A 343 22.97 -8.44 -3.42
N SER A 344 22.35 -7.86 -2.39
CA SER A 344 23.10 -7.11 -1.39
C SER A 344 24.07 -8.01 -0.64
N THR A 345 25.32 -7.57 -0.53
CA THR A 345 26.35 -8.22 0.31
C THR A 345 26.31 -7.76 1.77
N LYS A 346 25.38 -6.86 2.11
CA LYS A 346 25.28 -6.22 3.43
C LYS A 346 23.97 -6.58 4.14
N GLN A 347 23.63 -7.86 4.11
CA GLN A 347 22.36 -8.39 4.63
C GLN A 347 22.11 -8.04 6.11
N ALA A 348 23.15 -8.05 6.94
CA ALA A 348 23.03 -7.74 8.37
C ALA A 348 22.63 -6.26 8.57
N GLY A 349 23.30 -5.33 7.90
CA GLY A 349 22.93 -3.89 7.96
C GLY A 349 21.55 -3.62 7.37
N ALA A 350 21.20 -4.30 6.28
CA ALA A 350 19.88 -4.17 5.65
C ALA A 350 18.74 -4.64 6.60
N LYS A 351 18.93 -5.77 7.30
CA LYS A 351 17.98 -6.24 8.33
C LYS A 351 17.88 -5.27 9.50
N GLU A 352 19.01 -4.70 9.93
CA GLU A 352 19.01 -3.70 11.01
C GLU A 352 18.21 -2.44 10.59
N LEU A 353 18.31 -2.01 9.35
CA LEU A 353 17.44 -0.92 8.84
C LEU A 353 15.96 -1.31 8.90
N LEU A 354 15.58 -2.54 8.51
CA LEU A 354 14.19 -2.97 8.66
C LEU A 354 13.75 -2.98 10.11
N ARG A 355 14.60 -3.41 11.06
CA ARG A 355 14.29 -3.36 12.49
C ARG A 355 13.98 -1.93 12.97
N ILE A 356 14.69 -0.94 12.43
CA ILE A 356 14.45 0.48 12.74
C ILE A 356 13.13 0.95 12.10
N ILE A 357 12.88 0.59 10.84
CA ILE A 357 11.65 0.95 10.10
C ILE A 357 10.40 0.38 10.79
N PHE A 358 10.47 -0.84 11.29
CA PHE A 358 9.35 -1.50 11.97
C PHE A 358 9.31 -1.23 13.49
N SER A 359 10.18 -0.33 14.00
CA SER A 359 10.11 0.10 15.40
C SER A 359 8.88 0.96 15.67
N ASP A 360 8.38 0.89 16.91
CA ASP A 360 7.23 1.69 17.36
C ASP A 360 7.40 3.19 17.06
N ASP A 361 8.61 3.71 17.31
CA ASP A 361 8.88 5.13 17.12
C ASP A 361 8.80 5.57 15.66
N TYR A 362 9.32 4.75 14.72
CA TYR A 362 9.23 5.05 13.30
C TYR A 362 7.80 4.90 12.76
N GLN A 363 7.06 3.86 13.19
CA GLN A 363 5.68 3.66 12.81
C GLN A 363 4.78 4.82 13.28
N LYS A 364 4.98 5.31 14.51
CA LYS A 364 4.31 6.52 15.01
C LYS A 364 4.73 7.78 14.26
N LEU A 365 5.99 7.86 13.84
CA LEU A 365 6.48 9.00 13.06
C LEU A 365 5.82 9.05 11.67
N LEU A 366 5.66 7.90 10.99
CA LEU A 366 4.90 7.81 9.74
C LEU A 366 3.46 8.28 9.94
N ALA A 367 2.78 7.77 10.97
CA ALA A 367 1.39 8.13 11.28
C ALA A 367 1.22 9.64 11.52
N LYS A 368 2.08 10.26 12.33
CA LYS A 368 2.07 11.71 12.58
C LYS A 368 2.25 12.55 11.32
N ASN A 369 2.90 12.01 10.31
CA ASN A 369 3.08 12.65 9.01
C ASN A 369 1.97 12.27 8.01
N GLY A 370 0.87 11.65 8.47
CA GLY A 370 -0.30 11.32 7.64
C GLY A 370 -0.11 10.10 6.73
N LEU A 371 0.97 9.34 6.93
CA LEU A 371 1.18 8.06 6.25
C LEU A 371 0.67 6.91 7.11
N GLY A 372 -0.13 6.04 6.53
CA GLY A 372 -0.61 4.85 7.23
C GLY A 372 0.55 3.94 7.65
N PRO A 373 0.73 3.66 8.95
CA PRO A 373 1.80 2.81 9.42
C PRO A 373 1.62 1.37 8.94
N ALA A 374 2.73 0.69 8.63
CA ALA A 374 2.71 -0.71 8.20
C ALA A 374 2.10 -1.65 9.25
N ASN A 375 2.37 -1.35 10.52
CA ASN A 375 1.79 -2.07 11.66
C ASN A 375 0.48 -1.39 12.10
N THR A 376 -0.62 -2.14 12.01
CA THR A 376 -1.97 -1.66 12.27
C THR A 376 -2.24 -1.28 13.74
N ASP A 377 -1.39 -1.71 14.68
CA ASP A 377 -1.49 -1.26 16.08
C ASP A 377 -1.25 0.26 16.22
N PHE A 378 -0.59 0.90 15.25
CA PHE A 378 -0.25 2.34 15.27
C PHE A 378 -1.18 3.22 14.42
N VAL A 379 -2.25 2.68 13.84
CA VAL A 379 -3.21 3.50 13.05
C VAL A 379 -3.87 4.58 13.90
N GLY A 380 -4.00 4.38 15.21
CA GLY A 380 -4.49 5.38 16.15
C GLY A 380 -3.60 6.63 16.27
N ASP A 381 -2.32 6.53 15.93
CA ASP A 381 -1.37 7.65 15.94
C ASP A 381 -1.55 8.60 14.73
N LEU A 382 -2.35 8.22 13.72
CA LEU A 382 -2.80 9.11 12.64
C LEU A 382 -3.67 10.26 13.15
N GLY A 383 -4.25 10.11 14.36
CA GLY A 383 -5.19 11.05 14.93
C GLY A 383 -6.65 10.65 14.78
N ASP A 384 -7.54 11.58 15.10
CA ASP A 384 -9.00 11.37 15.11
C ASP A 384 -9.76 12.34 14.20
N ASP A 385 -9.06 13.07 13.35
CA ASP A 385 -9.64 13.96 12.37
C ASP A 385 -10.34 13.19 11.22
N GLN A 386 -10.99 13.93 10.34
CA GLN A 386 -11.73 13.32 9.23
C GLN A 386 -10.83 12.56 8.25
N PHE A 387 -9.58 13.01 8.07
CA PHE A 387 -8.63 12.37 7.14
C PHE A 387 -8.16 11.04 7.68
N ALA A 388 -7.74 11.02 8.94
CA ALA A 388 -7.30 9.80 9.62
C ALA A 388 -8.40 8.74 9.60
N LYS A 389 -9.65 9.11 9.92
CA LYS A 389 -10.79 8.20 9.88
C LYS A 389 -11.05 7.68 8.47
N ALA A 390 -11.14 8.56 7.48
CA ALA A 390 -11.39 8.15 6.09
C ALA A 390 -10.25 7.26 5.55
N LEU A 391 -8.99 7.58 5.88
CA LEU A 391 -7.83 6.79 5.50
C LEU A 391 -7.88 5.39 6.09
N VAL A 392 -8.09 5.26 7.40
CA VAL A 392 -8.12 3.98 8.11
C VAL A 392 -9.29 3.11 7.64
N ASP A 393 -10.51 3.67 7.60
CA ASP A 393 -11.70 2.95 7.16
C ASP A 393 -11.57 2.44 5.72
N SER A 394 -10.98 3.24 4.84
CA SER A 394 -10.71 2.84 3.45
C SER A 394 -9.60 1.78 3.37
N ALA A 395 -8.51 1.92 4.13
CA ALA A 395 -7.36 1.04 4.07
C ALA A 395 -7.67 -0.38 4.58
N LEU A 396 -8.40 -0.47 5.69
CA LEU A 396 -8.79 -1.78 6.27
C LEU A 396 -9.70 -2.60 5.34
N ASN A 397 -10.40 -1.95 4.41
CA ASN A 397 -11.24 -2.59 3.41
C ASN A 397 -10.61 -2.61 2.01
N SER A 398 -9.38 -2.10 1.86
CA SER A 398 -8.74 -2.00 0.55
C SER A 398 -8.36 -3.35 -0.03
N LYS A 399 -8.32 -3.40 -1.37
CA LYS A 399 -7.81 -4.55 -2.12
C LYS A 399 -6.65 -4.14 -3.00
N LEU A 400 -5.69 -5.05 -3.13
CA LEU A 400 -4.59 -4.93 -4.07
C LEU A 400 -4.91 -5.59 -5.41
N THR A 401 -4.04 -5.34 -6.36
CA THR A 401 -3.98 -6.06 -7.63
C THR A 401 -3.59 -7.52 -7.39
N PRO A 402 -3.82 -8.40 -8.37
CA PRO A 402 -3.43 -9.80 -8.26
C PRO A 402 -1.95 -9.96 -7.93
N ALA A 403 -1.63 -10.82 -6.96
CA ALA A 403 -0.24 -11.17 -6.62
C ALA A 403 0.39 -12.10 -7.67
N ALA A 404 0.29 -11.73 -8.93
CA ALA A 404 0.71 -12.53 -10.09
C ALA A 404 2.11 -12.13 -10.57
N PRO A 405 2.93 -13.10 -11.00
CA PRO A 405 4.31 -12.85 -11.45
C PRO A 405 4.43 -11.82 -12.58
N GLY A 406 3.49 -11.83 -13.51
CA GLY A 406 3.48 -10.94 -14.67
C GLY A 406 2.73 -9.63 -14.46
N TRP A 407 2.24 -9.32 -13.24
CA TRP A 407 1.37 -8.15 -13.04
C TRP A 407 2.06 -6.82 -13.36
N ALA A 408 3.33 -6.64 -13.00
CA ALA A 408 4.07 -5.45 -13.36
C ALA A 408 4.16 -5.23 -14.89
N ALA A 409 4.13 -6.29 -15.68
CA ALA A 409 4.07 -6.17 -17.15
C ALA A 409 2.67 -5.76 -17.65
N VAL A 410 1.59 -6.15 -16.96
CA VAL A 410 0.23 -5.66 -17.24
C VAL A 410 0.17 -4.15 -17.07
N GLU A 411 0.68 -3.64 -15.95
CA GLU A 411 0.74 -2.19 -15.67
C GLU A 411 1.71 -1.46 -16.60
N GLY A 412 2.92 -1.99 -16.79
CA GLY A 412 3.95 -1.38 -17.64
C GLY A 412 3.53 -1.24 -19.10
N GLN A 413 2.64 -2.11 -19.59
CA GLN A 413 2.04 -2.04 -20.93
C GLN A 413 0.76 -1.21 -20.97
N LYS A 414 0.33 -0.62 -19.86
CA LYS A 414 -0.88 0.21 -19.73
C LYS A 414 -2.15 -0.50 -20.19
N ILE A 415 -2.25 -1.80 -19.93
CA ILE A 415 -3.38 -2.61 -20.40
C ILE A 415 -4.69 -2.17 -19.73
N LEU A 416 -4.65 -1.85 -18.44
CA LEU A 416 -5.83 -1.41 -17.71
C LEU A 416 -6.24 0.02 -18.06
N GLU A 417 -5.29 0.92 -18.28
CA GLU A 417 -5.56 2.27 -18.76
C GLU A 417 -6.29 2.21 -20.12
N GLU A 418 -5.79 1.41 -21.06
CA GLU A 418 -6.44 1.23 -22.37
C GLU A 418 -7.85 0.61 -22.22
N PHE A 419 -7.99 -0.39 -21.35
CA PHE A 419 -9.25 -1.09 -21.13
C PHE A 419 -10.32 -0.16 -20.54
N PHE A 420 -10.02 0.54 -19.46
CA PHE A 420 -10.95 1.47 -18.82
C PHE A 420 -11.27 2.66 -19.74
N GLY A 421 -10.28 3.18 -20.47
CA GLY A 421 -10.50 4.23 -21.47
C GLY A 421 -11.51 3.83 -22.53
N LYS A 422 -11.43 2.61 -23.08
CA LYS A 422 -12.41 2.11 -24.06
C LYS A 422 -13.81 1.91 -23.46
N ILE A 423 -13.90 1.53 -22.19
CA ILE A 423 -15.18 1.47 -21.47
C ILE A 423 -15.76 2.88 -21.34
N ALA A 424 -14.96 3.85 -20.95
CA ALA A 424 -15.37 5.26 -20.82
C ALA A 424 -15.82 5.88 -22.16
N GLU A 425 -15.27 5.43 -23.28
CA GLU A 425 -15.71 5.79 -24.65
C GLU A 425 -17.05 5.16 -25.05
N GLY A 426 -17.68 4.37 -24.19
CA GLY A 426 -18.96 3.72 -24.46
C GLY A 426 -18.84 2.35 -25.16
N GLY A 427 -17.67 1.70 -25.08
CA GLY A 427 -17.46 0.37 -25.64
C GLY A 427 -18.32 -0.71 -24.99
N ASP A 428 -18.59 -1.80 -25.69
CA ASP A 428 -19.30 -2.96 -25.14
C ASP A 428 -18.46 -3.62 -24.04
N VAL A 429 -18.87 -3.46 -22.79
CA VAL A 429 -18.13 -3.93 -21.60
C VAL A 429 -17.84 -5.43 -21.68
N LYS A 430 -18.82 -6.25 -22.11
CA LYS A 430 -18.65 -7.72 -22.15
C LYS A 430 -17.69 -8.16 -23.24
N ALA A 431 -17.74 -7.48 -24.40
CA ALA A 431 -16.82 -7.76 -25.50
C ALA A 431 -15.39 -7.34 -25.15
N LEU A 432 -15.23 -6.13 -24.59
CA LEU A 432 -13.95 -5.62 -24.12
C LEU A 432 -13.36 -6.51 -23.02
N ALA A 433 -14.14 -6.90 -22.01
CA ALA A 433 -13.67 -7.75 -20.92
C ALA A 433 -13.06 -9.06 -21.44
N LYS A 434 -13.71 -9.73 -22.41
CA LYS A 434 -13.16 -10.95 -23.03
C LYS A 434 -11.87 -10.70 -23.82
N GLU A 435 -11.81 -9.57 -24.55
CA GLU A 435 -10.60 -9.20 -25.28
C GLU A 435 -9.43 -9.00 -24.33
N TYR A 436 -9.67 -8.29 -23.22
CA TYR A 436 -8.62 -7.94 -22.26
C TYR A 436 -8.29 -9.08 -21.31
N ASP A 437 -9.21 -10.00 -21.01
CA ASP A 437 -8.88 -11.28 -20.37
C ASP A 437 -7.79 -12.00 -21.16
N ALA A 438 -7.96 -12.13 -22.48
CA ALA A 438 -6.96 -12.81 -23.32
C ALA A 438 -5.60 -12.09 -23.36
N LYS A 439 -5.60 -10.74 -23.33
CA LYS A 439 -4.35 -9.96 -23.27
C LYS A 439 -3.62 -10.15 -21.94
N ILE A 440 -4.36 -10.11 -20.83
CA ILE A 440 -3.80 -10.29 -19.48
C ILE A 440 -3.30 -11.73 -19.30
N ASP A 441 -4.09 -12.73 -19.68
CA ASP A 441 -3.72 -14.16 -19.56
C ASP A 441 -2.44 -14.50 -20.32
N ALA A 442 -2.15 -13.78 -21.41
CA ALA A 442 -0.92 -13.99 -22.18
C ALA A 442 0.37 -13.62 -21.43
N ILE A 443 0.29 -12.78 -20.38
CA ILE A 443 1.46 -12.22 -19.69
C ILE A 443 1.43 -12.37 -18.17
N ILE A 444 0.25 -12.59 -17.57
CA ILE A 444 0.08 -12.54 -16.11
C ILE A 444 0.86 -13.62 -15.35
N ASN A 445 1.22 -14.71 -16.02
CA ASN A 445 1.98 -15.81 -15.43
C ASN A 445 3.50 -15.68 -15.62
N GLY A 446 4.00 -14.60 -16.25
CA GLY A 446 5.42 -14.36 -16.52
C GLY A 446 5.93 -14.97 -17.81
#